data_6bc6970b81884b3e6c99b9abd02c267d
#
_entry.id   6bc6970b81884b3e6c99b9abd02c267d
#
_cell.length_a   1.000
_cell.length_b   1.000
_cell.length_c   1.000
_cell.angle_alpha   90.00
_cell.angle_beta   90.00
_cell.angle_gamma   90.00
#
_symmetry.space_group_name_H-M   'P 1'
#
loop_
_entity.id
_entity.type
_entity.pdbx_description
1 polymer ?
#
loop_
_entity_poly.entity_id
_entity_poly.type
_entity_poly.pdbx_seq_one_letter_code
_entity_poly.pdbx_strand_id
1 'polypeptide(L)'
;NNEYIHYEADTTVGNQEVDLLMQLRPYRVVNNDTIPHNVFRIGEVSFPVDENAGTRLKIRPKVLYGANELKTGDLYSEDKVQKTYSRLMRLGSVMGANIRFEPDKEDSTLLHTNIVLAPGKPNSVNLELEGTNSAGDFGAAVSTSYHNRNLFHGGELFSITLRGAYEAIKGLNGYSDQDYIEYSVETGITFPDFKFPFVSSKFRR
;
A
#
# COMPACT_ATOMS: atom_id res chain seq x y z
N ASN A 1 -19.54 2.11 8.33
CA ASN A 1 -20.28 2.11 9.62
C ASN A 1 -21.48 1.18 9.55
N ASN A 2 -21.25 -0.13 9.37
CA ASN A 2 -22.33 -1.11 9.28
C ASN A 2 -23.01 -1.41 10.62
N GLU A 3 -22.45 -0.95 11.73
CA GLU A 3 -22.97 -1.22 13.07
C GLU A 3 -24.31 -0.53 13.38
N TYR A 4 -24.66 0.48 12.56
CA TYR A 4 -25.90 1.25 12.74
C TYR A 4 -26.97 0.91 11.73
N ILE A 5 -26.72 -0.02 10.84
CA ILE A 5 -27.68 -0.51 9.87
C ILE A 5 -28.10 -1.92 10.28
N HIS A 6 -29.39 -2.08 10.56
CA HIS A 6 -29.99 -3.37 10.85
C HIS A 6 -30.79 -3.84 9.65
N TYR A 7 -30.53 -5.06 9.23
CA TYR A 7 -31.28 -5.72 8.15
C TYR A 7 -32.19 -6.79 8.77
N GLU A 8 -33.45 -6.74 8.45
CA GLU A 8 -34.42 -7.75 8.82
C GLU A 8 -35.01 -8.33 7.54
N ALA A 9 -34.99 -9.64 7.40
CA ALA A 9 -35.51 -10.35 6.24
C ALA A 9 -36.78 -11.09 6.68
N ASP A 10 -37.92 -10.74 6.09
CA ASP A 10 -39.16 -11.50 6.24
C ASP A 10 -39.26 -12.54 5.13
N THR A 11 -39.14 -13.80 5.52
CA THR A 11 -39.24 -14.96 4.61
C THR A 11 -40.67 -15.56 4.57
N THR A 12 -41.62 -14.97 5.30
CA THR A 12 -42.98 -15.49 5.40
C THR A 12 -43.92 -15.00 4.30
N VAL A 13 -43.46 -14.09 3.43
CA VAL A 13 -44.22 -13.42 2.40
C VAL A 13 -44.77 -14.41 1.33
N GLY A 14 -44.19 -15.59 1.16
CA GLY A 14 -44.59 -16.59 0.17
C GLY A 14 -44.02 -16.32 -1.24
N ASN A 15 -44.30 -17.16 -2.20
CA ASN A 15 -43.89 -17.03 -3.60
C ASN A 15 -42.38 -16.95 -3.89
N GLN A 16 -41.54 -17.48 -3.01
CA GLN A 16 -40.06 -17.39 -3.12
C GLN A 16 -39.53 -15.93 -3.11
N GLU A 17 -40.30 -15.02 -2.54
CA GLU A 17 -39.92 -13.63 -2.33
C GLU A 17 -39.48 -13.40 -0.87
N VAL A 18 -38.60 -12.45 -0.66
CA VAL A 18 -38.10 -12.06 0.67
C VAL A 18 -38.23 -10.54 0.76
N ASP A 19 -38.99 -10.06 1.73
CA ASP A 19 -39.00 -8.64 2.05
C ASP A 19 -37.79 -8.28 2.91
N LEU A 20 -36.99 -7.31 2.45
CA LEU A 20 -35.83 -6.83 3.14
C LEU A 20 -36.09 -5.46 3.75
N LEU A 21 -36.17 -5.39 5.07
CA LEU A 21 -36.29 -4.14 5.81
C LEU A 21 -34.90 -3.67 6.25
N MET A 22 -34.49 -2.50 5.78
CA MET A 22 -33.27 -1.84 6.22
C MET A 22 -33.62 -0.71 7.22
N GLN A 23 -33.17 -0.84 8.46
CA GLN A 23 -33.36 0.14 9.50
C GLN A 23 -32.04 0.85 9.79
N LEU A 24 -32.01 2.18 9.68
CA LEU A 24 -30.91 2.99 10.12
C LEU A 24 -31.12 3.37 11.60
N ARG A 25 -30.26 2.85 12.47
CA ARG A 25 -30.31 3.18 13.91
C ARG A 25 -29.48 4.42 14.21
N PRO A 26 -29.84 5.21 15.22
CA PRO A 26 -29.04 6.36 15.65
C PRO A 26 -27.66 5.90 16.15
N TYR A 27 -26.65 6.79 16.01
CA TYR A 27 -25.26 6.50 16.36
C TYR A 27 -25.10 6.04 17.81
N ARG A 28 -25.80 6.67 18.73
CA ARG A 28 -25.76 6.33 20.16
C ARG A 28 -27.03 6.79 20.87
N VAL A 29 -27.49 6.00 21.84
CA VAL A 29 -28.52 6.40 22.77
C VAL A 29 -27.87 6.49 24.14
N VAL A 30 -27.83 7.68 24.73
CA VAL A 30 -27.28 7.92 26.07
C VAL A 30 -28.35 8.66 26.90
N ASN A 31 -28.76 8.08 28.02
CA ASN A 31 -29.76 8.69 28.94
C ASN A 31 -31.05 9.16 28.24
N ASN A 32 -31.58 8.37 27.31
CA ASN A 32 -32.75 8.68 26.46
C ASN A 32 -32.53 9.77 25.42
N ASP A 33 -31.33 10.34 25.29
CA ASP A 33 -30.99 11.23 24.20
C ASP A 33 -30.41 10.45 23.00
N THR A 34 -31.00 10.71 21.85
CA THR A 34 -30.58 10.09 20.59
C THR A 34 -29.57 10.98 19.87
N ILE A 35 -28.34 10.49 19.69
CA ILE A 35 -27.32 11.21 18.94
C ILE A 35 -27.48 10.84 17.45
N PRO A 36 -27.81 11.81 16.57
CA PRO A 36 -27.95 11.55 15.15
C PRO A 36 -26.57 11.28 14.52
N HIS A 37 -26.59 10.67 13.32
CA HIS A 37 -25.40 10.57 12.50
C HIS A 37 -25.05 11.95 11.93
N ASN A 38 -23.89 12.45 12.30
CA ASN A 38 -23.39 13.70 11.75
C ASN A 38 -22.73 13.47 10.39
N VAL A 39 -22.97 14.39 9.48
CA VAL A 39 -22.28 14.46 8.19
C VAL A 39 -21.02 15.28 8.37
N PHE A 40 -19.87 14.64 8.18
CA PHE A 40 -18.59 15.31 8.32
C PHE A 40 -18.02 15.73 6.97
N ARG A 41 -17.29 16.85 6.96
CA ARG A 41 -16.51 17.33 5.81
C ARG A 41 -15.03 17.34 6.15
N ILE A 42 -14.22 17.14 5.14
CA ILE A 42 -12.76 17.21 5.29
C ILE A 42 -12.35 18.69 5.40
N GLY A 43 -11.67 19.02 6.47
CA GLY A 43 -11.03 20.31 6.69
C GLY A 43 -9.67 20.38 6.02
N GLU A 44 -8.68 20.92 6.74
CA GLU A 44 -7.30 20.95 6.26
C GLU A 44 -6.68 19.56 6.27
N VAL A 45 -5.87 19.24 5.24
CA VAL A 45 -5.11 18.00 5.18
C VAL A 45 -3.62 18.33 5.27
N SER A 46 -2.96 17.79 6.29
CA SER A 46 -1.54 18.00 6.55
C SER A 46 -0.75 16.71 6.60
N PHE A 47 0.54 16.82 6.30
CA PHE A 47 1.52 15.74 6.42
C PHE A 47 2.59 16.16 7.45
N PRO A 48 2.31 16.07 8.74
CA PRO A 48 3.28 16.44 9.75
C PRO A 48 4.49 15.50 9.68
N VAL A 49 5.68 16.07 9.85
CA VAL A 49 6.93 15.31 9.96
C VAL A 49 7.02 14.77 11.37
N ASP A 50 7.20 13.46 11.49
CA ASP A 50 7.51 12.87 12.79
C ASP A 50 8.98 13.20 13.15
N GLU A 51 9.15 14.15 14.06
CA GLU A 51 10.48 14.58 14.52
C GLU A 51 11.23 13.49 15.30
N ASN A 52 10.49 12.51 15.82
CA ASN A 52 11.07 11.37 16.56
C ASN A 52 11.43 10.19 15.64
N ALA A 53 11.06 10.25 14.36
CA ALA A 53 11.45 9.22 13.41
C ALA A 53 12.97 9.30 13.16
N GLY A 54 13.70 8.26 13.52
CA GLY A 54 15.16 8.18 13.35
C GLY A 54 15.67 8.32 11.90
N THR A 55 14.75 8.33 10.94
CA THR A 55 15.03 8.55 9.51
C THR A 55 14.02 9.54 8.95
N ARG A 56 14.51 10.58 8.29
CA ARG A 56 13.65 11.58 7.65
C ARG A 56 13.10 11.05 6.33
N LEU A 57 11.79 11.09 6.17
CA LEU A 57 11.13 10.76 4.91
C LEU A 57 11.43 11.84 3.86
N LYS A 58 12.16 11.46 2.79
CA LYS A 58 12.57 12.37 1.71
C LYS A 58 11.66 12.15 0.47
N ILE A 59 10.36 12.37 0.60
CA ILE A 59 9.42 12.31 -0.52
C ILE A 59 9.01 13.74 -0.92
N ARG A 60 8.89 13.98 -2.21
CA ARG A 60 8.43 15.28 -2.73
C ARG A 60 6.97 15.52 -2.29
N PRO A 61 6.62 16.71 -1.76
CA PRO A 61 5.26 17.01 -1.32
C PRO A 61 4.21 16.74 -2.40
N LYS A 62 4.50 17.07 -3.66
CA LYS A 62 3.62 16.78 -4.79
C LYS A 62 3.22 15.30 -4.91
N VAL A 63 4.10 14.38 -4.51
CA VAL A 63 3.80 12.94 -4.54
C VAL A 63 2.84 12.58 -3.41
N LEU A 64 3.05 13.11 -2.20
CA LEU A 64 2.18 12.90 -1.05
C LEU A 64 0.77 13.43 -1.31
N TYR A 65 0.66 14.68 -1.75
CA TYR A 65 -0.64 15.27 -2.10
C TYR A 65 -1.29 14.59 -3.31
N GLY A 66 -0.50 14.04 -4.24
CA GLY A 66 -1.00 13.25 -5.38
C GLY A 66 -1.54 11.87 -4.97
N ALA A 67 -1.01 11.28 -3.91
CA ALA A 67 -1.49 10.02 -3.34
C ALA A 67 -2.75 10.20 -2.47
N ASN A 68 -3.02 11.43 -2.02
CA ASN A 68 -4.15 11.76 -1.16
C ASN A 68 -5.43 11.99 -1.96
N GLU A 69 -6.50 11.24 -1.61
CA GLU A 69 -7.86 11.40 -2.16
C GLU A 69 -8.76 12.28 -1.29
N LEU A 70 -8.31 12.62 -0.08
CA LEU A 70 -9.05 13.48 0.84
C LEU A 70 -8.81 14.95 0.49
N LYS A 71 -9.85 15.62 0.01
CA LYS A 71 -9.76 17.03 -0.37
C LYS A 71 -10.57 17.88 0.58
N THR A 72 -10.03 19.03 0.93
CA THR A 72 -10.73 20.04 1.74
C THR A 72 -12.09 20.36 1.11
N GLY A 73 -13.15 20.36 1.93
CA GLY A 73 -14.52 20.60 1.54
C GLY A 73 -15.31 19.37 1.10
N ASP A 74 -14.64 18.25 0.76
CA ASP A 74 -15.32 17.01 0.41
C ASP A 74 -16.03 16.41 1.63
N LEU A 75 -17.10 15.65 1.37
CA LEU A 75 -17.70 14.80 2.41
C LEU A 75 -16.73 13.72 2.84
N TYR A 76 -16.71 13.43 4.14
CA TYR A 76 -15.97 12.28 4.66
C TYR A 76 -16.43 10.99 3.98
N SER A 77 -15.49 10.20 3.54
CA SER A 77 -15.74 8.93 2.89
C SER A 77 -14.66 7.93 3.29
N GLU A 78 -15.08 6.82 3.89
CA GLU A 78 -14.20 5.72 4.26
C GLU A 78 -13.45 5.16 3.05
N ASP A 79 -14.12 5.07 1.89
CA ASP A 79 -13.50 4.63 0.63
C ASP A 79 -12.32 5.52 0.22
N LYS A 80 -12.47 6.86 0.36
CA LYS A 80 -11.36 7.80 0.10
C LYS A 80 -10.23 7.67 1.10
N VAL A 81 -10.53 7.38 2.37
CA VAL A 81 -9.52 7.10 3.41
C VAL A 81 -8.71 5.86 3.05
N GLN A 82 -9.39 4.77 2.71
CA GLN A 82 -8.76 3.51 2.34
C GLN A 82 -7.93 3.64 1.06
N LYS A 83 -8.41 4.38 0.07
CA LYS A 83 -7.66 4.69 -1.15
C LYS A 83 -6.41 5.51 -0.86
N THR A 84 -6.53 6.53 -0.01
CA THR A 84 -5.39 7.36 0.43
C THR A 84 -4.35 6.49 1.13
N TYR A 85 -4.77 5.70 2.11
CA TYR A 85 -3.90 4.77 2.83
C TYR A 85 -3.18 3.82 1.86
N SER A 86 -3.93 3.15 0.98
CA SER A 86 -3.38 2.19 0.02
C SER A 86 -2.38 2.82 -0.95
N ARG A 87 -2.62 4.05 -1.39
CA ARG A 87 -1.69 4.78 -2.27
C ARG A 87 -0.43 5.22 -1.55
N LEU A 88 -0.55 5.70 -0.31
CA LEU A 88 0.61 6.07 0.50
C LEU A 88 1.48 4.86 0.81
N MET A 89 0.88 3.70 1.10
CA MET A 89 1.61 2.45 1.36
C MET A 89 2.30 1.86 0.12
N ARG A 90 1.92 2.28 -1.09
CA ARG A 90 2.66 1.90 -2.31
C ARG A 90 3.96 2.69 -2.52
N LEU A 91 4.14 3.79 -1.81
CA LEU A 91 5.39 4.54 -1.86
C LEU A 91 6.49 3.72 -1.20
N GLY A 92 7.49 3.31 -1.94
CA GLY A 92 8.51 2.34 -1.52
C GLY A 92 9.25 2.69 -0.23
N SER A 93 9.32 3.98 0.12
CA SER A 93 9.98 4.48 1.34
C SER A 93 9.03 4.69 2.52
N VAL A 94 7.73 4.37 2.39
CA VAL A 94 6.73 4.45 3.47
C VAL A 94 6.52 3.06 4.04
N MET A 95 6.73 2.89 5.35
CA MET A 95 6.53 1.65 6.08
C MET A 95 5.20 1.62 6.85
N GLY A 96 4.60 2.78 7.05
CA GLY A 96 3.32 2.92 7.74
C GLY A 96 2.72 4.29 7.49
N ALA A 97 1.40 4.36 7.52
CA ALA A 97 0.64 5.60 7.46
C ALA A 97 -0.42 5.59 8.56
N ASN A 98 -0.50 6.68 9.30
CA ASN A 98 -1.54 6.88 10.32
C ASN A 98 -2.34 8.12 9.94
N ILE A 99 -3.61 7.92 9.62
CA ILE A 99 -4.54 8.99 9.25
C ILE A 99 -5.40 9.30 10.48
N ARG A 100 -5.22 10.50 11.03
CA ARG A 100 -5.96 10.98 12.20
C ARG A 100 -6.90 12.09 11.80
N PHE A 101 -8.09 12.06 12.36
CA PHE A 101 -9.11 13.08 12.17
C PHE A 101 -9.32 13.82 13.47
N GLU A 102 -9.24 15.13 13.45
CA GLU A 102 -9.44 16.01 14.58
C GLU A 102 -10.57 16.98 14.23
N PRO A 103 -11.67 17.00 15.01
CA PRO A 103 -12.74 17.97 14.80
C PRO A 103 -12.22 19.40 14.95
N ASP A 104 -12.68 20.29 14.08
CA ASP A 104 -12.40 21.71 14.24
C ASP A 104 -13.03 22.24 15.54
N LYS A 105 -12.42 23.29 16.12
CA LYS A 105 -12.85 23.85 17.40
C LYS A 105 -14.13 24.69 17.28
N GLU A 106 -14.35 25.30 16.13
CA GLU A 106 -15.49 26.19 15.87
C GLU A 106 -16.62 25.42 15.16
N ASP A 107 -16.28 24.52 14.25
CA ASP A 107 -17.23 23.68 13.51
C ASP A 107 -16.90 22.19 13.68
N SER A 108 -17.59 21.54 14.60
CA SER A 108 -17.41 20.10 14.88
C SER A 108 -17.75 19.18 13.71
N THR A 109 -18.35 19.70 12.64
CA THR A 109 -18.61 18.94 11.39
C THR A 109 -17.42 18.93 10.43
N LEU A 110 -16.41 19.80 10.66
CA LEU A 110 -15.16 19.79 9.91
C LEU A 110 -14.13 18.89 10.60
N LEU A 111 -13.50 18.03 9.81
CA LEU A 111 -12.46 17.12 10.26
C LEU A 111 -11.11 17.51 9.64
N HIS A 112 -10.22 18.08 10.43
CA HIS A 112 -8.83 18.25 10.06
C HIS A 112 -8.15 16.88 9.99
N THR A 113 -7.40 16.65 8.93
CA THR A 113 -6.77 15.36 8.68
C THR A 113 -5.26 15.47 8.79
N ASN A 114 -4.69 14.78 9.77
CA ASN A 114 -3.24 14.68 9.98
C ASN A 114 -2.76 13.31 9.54
N ILE A 115 -1.94 13.26 8.47
CA ILE A 115 -1.39 12.03 7.91
C ILE A 115 0.07 11.92 8.32
N VAL A 116 0.33 11.10 9.33
CA VAL A 116 1.68 10.82 9.84
C VAL A 116 2.24 9.61 9.11
N LEU A 117 3.40 9.75 8.48
CA LEU A 117 4.05 8.69 7.72
C LEU A 117 5.28 8.18 8.47
N ALA A 118 5.37 6.86 8.64
CA ALA A 118 6.54 6.20 9.17
C ALA A 118 7.54 5.91 8.02
N PRO A 119 8.76 6.48 8.05
CA PRO A 119 9.76 6.23 7.02
C PRO A 119 10.36 4.84 7.13
N GLY A 120 10.57 4.18 6.00
CA GLY A 120 11.32 2.94 5.88
C GLY A 120 12.79 3.18 5.57
N LYS A 121 13.60 2.12 5.70
CA LYS A 121 15.01 2.15 5.28
C LYS A 121 15.07 2.35 3.76
N PRO A 122 15.74 3.39 3.27
CA PRO A 122 15.78 3.68 1.84
C PRO A 122 16.58 2.64 1.05
N ASN A 123 17.57 2.01 1.66
CA ASN A 123 18.46 1.06 1.00
C ASN A 123 18.43 -0.29 1.72
N SER A 124 18.55 -1.37 0.96
CA SER A 124 18.80 -2.71 1.49
C SER A 124 19.69 -3.49 0.53
N VAL A 125 20.54 -4.35 1.11
CA VAL A 125 21.33 -5.32 0.38
C VAL A 125 20.94 -6.70 0.92
N ASN A 126 20.68 -7.63 0.02
CA ASN A 126 20.45 -9.04 0.34
C ASN A 126 21.54 -9.88 -0.30
N LEU A 127 21.97 -10.91 0.40
CA LEU A 127 22.86 -11.95 -0.10
C LEU A 127 22.16 -13.29 0.07
N GLU A 128 22.08 -14.06 -0.99
CA GLU A 128 21.47 -15.39 -1.01
C GLU A 128 22.46 -16.42 -1.50
N LEU A 129 22.52 -17.55 -0.81
CA LEU A 129 23.29 -18.73 -1.21
C LEU A 129 22.30 -19.86 -1.45
N GLU A 130 22.41 -20.49 -2.59
CA GLU A 130 21.52 -21.57 -3.02
C GLU A 130 22.35 -22.81 -3.36
N GLY A 131 21.91 -23.98 -2.91
CA GLY A 131 22.43 -25.28 -3.33
C GLY A 131 21.32 -26.05 -3.99
N THR A 132 21.61 -26.67 -5.13
CA THR A 132 20.65 -27.50 -5.87
C THR A 132 21.18 -28.89 -6.07
N ASN A 133 20.27 -29.87 -6.12
CA ASN A 133 20.56 -31.24 -6.52
C ASN A 133 19.42 -31.73 -7.41
N SER A 134 19.66 -31.78 -8.70
CA SER A 134 18.70 -32.19 -9.70
C SER A 134 19.13 -33.54 -10.29
N ALA A 135 18.44 -34.63 -9.93
CA ALA A 135 18.70 -35.98 -10.45
C ALA A 135 20.16 -36.48 -10.28
N GLY A 136 20.87 -35.95 -9.27
CA GLY A 136 22.27 -36.30 -8.99
C GLY A 136 23.28 -35.28 -9.50
N ASP A 137 22.84 -34.27 -10.21
CA ASP A 137 23.65 -33.12 -10.59
C ASP A 137 23.64 -32.08 -9.45
N PHE A 138 24.82 -31.67 -9.02
CA PHE A 138 24.98 -30.71 -7.94
C PHE A 138 25.25 -29.32 -8.48
N GLY A 139 24.49 -28.36 -7.98
CA GLY A 139 24.67 -26.96 -8.29
C GLY A 139 24.78 -26.10 -7.07
N ALA A 140 25.41 -24.96 -7.24
CA ALA A 140 25.48 -23.89 -6.24
C ALA A 140 25.30 -22.54 -6.93
N ALA A 141 24.58 -21.64 -6.29
CA ALA A 141 24.44 -20.28 -6.78
C ALA A 141 24.63 -19.27 -5.65
N VAL A 142 25.12 -18.11 -6.01
CA VAL A 142 25.21 -16.95 -5.15
C VAL A 142 24.54 -15.77 -5.84
N SER A 143 23.66 -15.09 -5.14
CA SER A 143 23.09 -13.84 -5.63
C SER A 143 23.21 -12.72 -4.60
N THR A 144 23.39 -11.51 -5.11
CA THR A 144 23.36 -10.29 -4.30
C THR A 144 22.42 -9.29 -4.94
N SER A 145 21.52 -8.74 -4.12
CA SER A 145 20.53 -7.75 -4.58
C SER A 145 20.68 -6.46 -3.79
N TYR A 146 20.73 -5.34 -4.48
CA TYR A 146 20.62 -4.01 -3.90
C TYR A 146 19.28 -3.38 -4.27
N HIS A 147 18.60 -2.79 -3.29
CA HIS A 147 17.35 -2.09 -3.48
C HIS A 147 17.47 -0.66 -2.94
N ASN A 148 17.02 0.31 -3.74
CA ASN A 148 16.80 1.68 -3.29
C ASN A 148 15.31 2.03 -3.46
N ARG A 149 14.65 2.42 -2.35
CA ARG A 149 13.19 2.62 -2.29
C ARG A 149 12.74 4.05 -2.54
N ASN A 150 13.61 4.93 -2.97
CA ASN A 150 13.29 6.35 -3.16
C ASN A 150 14.28 7.04 -4.09
N LEU A 151 14.60 6.42 -5.22
CA LEU A 151 15.69 6.83 -6.11
C LEU A 151 15.56 8.29 -6.55
N PHE A 152 14.36 8.72 -6.93
CA PHE A 152 14.07 10.08 -7.40
C PHE A 152 13.16 10.86 -6.44
N HIS A 153 13.07 10.48 -5.17
CA HIS A 153 12.20 11.10 -4.15
C HIS A 153 10.70 11.07 -4.51
N GLY A 154 10.28 10.09 -5.30
CA GLY A 154 8.89 9.84 -5.67
C GLY A 154 8.36 8.50 -5.19
N GLY A 155 9.13 7.79 -4.33
CA GLY A 155 8.77 6.47 -3.81
C GLY A 155 9.03 5.34 -4.80
N GLU A 156 9.86 5.58 -5.81
CA GLU A 156 10.27 4.56 -6.80
C GLU A 156 11.14 3.50 -6.12
N LEU A 157 10.95 2.24 -6.54
CA LEU A 157 11.81 1.13 -6.14
C LEU A 157 12.78 0.81 -7.28
N PHE A 158 14.06 1.06 -7.06
CA PHE A 158 15.14 0.58 -7.91
C PHE A 158 15.71 -0.70 -7.35
N SER A 159 15.99 -1.68 -8.21
CA SER A 159 16.66 -2.92 -7.85
C SER A 159 17.74 -3.26 -8.87
N ILE A 160 18.83 -3.84 -8.35
CA ILE A 160 19.86 -4.50 -9.14
C ILE A 160 20.20 -5.81 -8.46
N THR A 161 20.20 -6.90 -9.21
CA THR A 161 20.57 -8.24 -8.74
C THR A 161 21.69 -8.79 -9.61
N LEU A 162 22.72 -9.29 -8.98
CA LEU A 162 23.81 -10.02 -9.60
C LEU A 162 23.71 -11.47 -9.15
N ARG A 163 23.74 -12.42 -10.05
CA ARG A 163 23.71 -13.85 -9.75
C ARG A 163 24.84 -14.55 -10.51
N GLY A 164 25.51 -15.45 -9.80
CA GLY A 164 26.42 -16.43 -10.38
C GLY A 164 25.97 -17.84 -9.98
N ALA A 165 25.91 -18.76 -10.91
CA ALA A 165 25.55 -20.14 -10.65
C ALA A 165 26.55 -21.09 -11.33
N TYR A 166 26.77 -22.23 -10.68
CA TYR A 166 27.58 -23.32 -11.18
C TYR A 166 26.76 -24.63 -11.00
N GLU A 167 26.76 -25.46 -12.00
CA GLU A 167 26.14 -26.77 -11.99
C GLU A 167 27.05 -27.80 -12.65
N ALA A 168 27.35 -28.86 -11.91
CA ALA A 168 28.10 -30.00 -12.41
C ALA A 168 27.12 -31.03 -12.98
N ILE A 169 27.02 -31.10 -14.30
CA ILE A 169 26.10 -31.98 -15.02
C ILE A 169 26.82 -33.29 -15.33
N LYS A 170 26.32 -34.40 -14.80
CA LYS A 170 26.80 -35.74 -15.13
C LYS A 170 26.23 -36.14 -16.49
N GLY A 171 27.10 -36.39 -17.44
CA GLY A 171 26.70 -36.85 -18.75
C GLY A 171 25.99 -38.22 -18.70
N LEU A 172 25.07 -38.44 -19.64
CA LEU A 172 24.50 -39.74 -19.90
C LEU A 172 25.59 -40.73 -20.36
N ASN A 173 25.38 -42.01 -20.16
CA ASN A 173 26.34 -43.04 -20.64
C ASN A 173 26.74 -42.82 -22.07
N GLY A 174 28.04 -42.54 -22.31
CA GLY A 174 28.60 -42.21 -23.64
C GLY A 174 28.80 -40.71 -23.93
N TYR A 175 28.43 -39.85 -22.99
CA TYR A 175 28.71 -38.39 -23.06
C TYR A 175 29.65 -38.01 -21.91
N SER A 176 30.51 -37.03 -22.15
CA SER A 176 31.37 -36.48 -21.09
C SER A 176 30.60 -35.62 -20.12
N ASP A 177 31.02 -35.64 -18.84
CA ASP A 177 30.55 -34.69 -17.82
C ASP A 177 30.87 -33.26 -18.29
N GLN A 178 29.93 -32.33 -18.03
CA GLN A 178 30.07 -30.94 -18.40
C GLN A 178 29.73 -30.06 -17.19
N ASP A 179 30.49 -28.99 -17.05
CA ASP A 179 30.19 -27.96 -16.06
C ASP A 179 29.42 -26.82 -16.73
N TYR A 180 28.37 -26.37 -16.08
CA TYR A 180 27.62 -25.21 -16.54
C TYR A 180 27.84 -24.04 -15.57
N ILE A 181 28.21 -22.89 -16.13
CA ILE A 181 28.39 -21.64 -15.38
C ILE A 181 27.47 -20.59 -15.97
N GLU A 182 26.67 -19.97 -15.10
CA GLU A 182 25.75 -18.89 -15.44
C GLU A 182 26.10 -17.63 -14.69
N TYR A 183 26.07 -16.51 -15.39
CA TYR A 183 26.13 -15.17 -14.80
C TYR A 183 24.94 -14.37 -15.28
N SER A 184 24.21 -13.74 -14.36
CA SER A 184 23.10 -12.85 -14.71
C SER A 184 23.16 -11.54 -13.97
N VAL A 185 22.71 -10.50 -14.65
CA VAL A 185 22.52 -9.16 -14.10
C VAL A 185 21.10 -8.74 -14.43
N GLU A 186 20.33 -8.51 -13.39
CA GLU A 186 18.96 -8.02 -13.50
C GLU A 186 18.87 -6.62 -12.89
N THR A 187 18.23 -5.70 -13.60
CA THR A 187 17.96 -4.36 -13.07
C THR A 187 16.53 -3.95 -13.39
N GLY A 188 15.90 -3.26 -12.44
CA GLY A 188 14.51 -2.84 -12.57
C GLY A 188 14.21 -1.54 -11.83
N ILE A 189 13.23 -0.80 -12.33
CA ILE A 189 12.66 0.35 -11.67
C ILE A 189 11.15 0.18 -11.64
N THR A 190 10.58 0.18 -10.43
CA THR A 190 9.13 0.13 -10.22
C THR A 190 8.65 1.51 -9.77
N PHE A 191 7.67 2.05 -10.46
CA PHE A 191 7.02 3.30 -10.09
C PHE A 191 5.75 3.02 -9.29
N PRO A 192 5.48 3.76 -8.20
CA PRO A 192 4.30 3.55 -7.35
C PRO A 192 2.99 3.92 -8.06
N ASP A 193 3.07 4.71 -9.13
CA ASP A 193 1.92 5.15 -9.91
C ASP A 193 2.24 5.08 -11.40
N PHE A 194 1.20 4.85 -12.22
CA PHE A 194 1.35 4.78 -13.67
C PHE A 194 1.70 6.16 -14.26
N LYS A 195 2.90 6.29 -14.81
CA LYS A 195 3.40 7.54 -15.39
C LYS A 195 3.46 7.43 -16.91
N PHE A 196 2.37 7.79 -17.56
CA PHE A 196 2.37 7.93 -19.02
C PHE A 196 2.45 9.41 -19.40
N PRO A 197 3.48 9.84 -20.16
CA PRO A 197 3.77 11.26 -20.35
C PRO A 197 2.67 12.02 -21.12
N PHE A 198 1.86 11.32 -21.91
CA PHE A 198 0.85 11.92 -22.80
C PHE A 198 -0.60 11.75 -22.27
N VAL A 199 -0.80 11.16 -21.09
CA VAL A 199 -2.14 10.94 -20.54
C VAL A 199 -2.42 11.87 -19.37
N SER A 200 -3.53 12.60 -19.48
CA SER A 200 -4.02 13.51 -18.45
C SER A 200 -4.20 12.81 -17.10
N SER A 201 -3.98 13.54 -16.00
CA SER A 201 -4.21 13.06 -14.64
C SER A 201 -5.64 12.57 -14.38
N LYS A 202 -6.62 13.04 -15.17
CA LYS A 202 -8.02 12.57 -15.10
C LYS A 202 -8.20 11.12 -15.60
N PHE A 203 -7.36 10.68 -16.53
CA PHE A 203 -7.42 9.32 -17.09
C PHE A 203 -6.65 8.28 -16.24
N ARG A 204 -5.87 8.75 -15.27
CA ARG A 204 -5.03 7.91 -14.39
C ARG A 204 -5.69 7.57 -13.05
N ARG A 205 -6.96 7.94 -12.86
CA ARG A 205 -7.73 7.67 -11.63
C ARG A 205 -8.65 6.48 -11.76
#